data_d2ed8a17f58c9dc2b5259a7ca00c555b
#
_entry.id   d2ed8a17f58c9dc2b5259a7ca00c555b
#
_cell.length_a   1.000
_cell.length_b   1.000
_cell.length_c   1.000
_cell.angle_alpha   90.00
_cell.angle_beta   90.00
_cell.angle_gamma   90.00
#
_symmetry.space_group_name_H-M   'P 1'
#
loop_
_entity.id
_entity.type
_entity.pdbx_description
1 polymer ?
#
loop_
_entity_poly.entity_id
_entity_poly.type
_entity_poly.pdbx_seq_one_letter_code
_entity_poly.pdbx_strand_id
1 'polypeptide(L)'
;MDAAELKAYIDRIVDDMDKAQLAAMEKAPLGYAAKIRDKIETLLEAHYRETFDKWLETERVVCMPSFRLPHAIHPTTHTDIYARSLYTAEDGDMNKLEQKLIVELTALPNVRWWHRNIARQGFAINGFIKHYPDILIMTQSGKLICAETKGEHLKNDDSREKIALGQAWSSHAGSQFRYYMVFQEENDILKGAVSMRRFVEIVAAL
;
A
#
# COMPACT_ATOMS: atom_id res chain seq x y z
N MET A 1 -12.88 -12.60 15.86
CA MET A 1 -14.12 -12.33 16.64
C MET A 1 -15.23 -13.10 15.94
N ASP A 2 -15.87 -14.00 16.63
CA ASP A 2 -17.02 -14.73 16.08
C ASP A 2 -18.32 -13.92 16.22
N ALA A 3 -19.42 -14.42 15.65
CA ALA A 3 -20.71 -13.71 15.66
C ALA A 3 -21.28 -13.51 17.08
N ALA A 4 -21.00 -14.43 18.01
CA ALA A 4 -21.49 -14.33 19.38
C ALA A 4 -20.70 -13.28 20.18
N GLU A 5 -19.39 -13.23 20.01
CA GLU A 5 -18.52 -12.19 20.60
C GLU A 5 -18.88 -10.79 20.07
N LEU A 6 -19.13 -10.68 18.77
CA LEU A 6 -19.55 -9.42 18.14
C LEU A 6 -20.89 -8.96 18.69
N LYS A 7 -21.86 -9.88 18.80
CA LYS A 7 -23.16 -9.58 19.39
C LYS A 7 -23.02 -9.11 20.83
N ALA A 8 -22.26 -9.82 21.68
CA ALA A 8 -22.03 -9.45 23.07
C ALA A 8 -21.33 -8.07 23.21
N TYR A 9 -20.46 -7.72 22.26
CA TYR A 9 -19.82 -6.39 22.21
C TYR A 9 -20.85 -5.29 21.88
N ILE A 10 -21.72 -5.53 20.90
CA ILE A 10 -22.77 -4.58 20.50
C ILE A 10 -23.79 -4.43 21.62
N ASP A 11 -24.23 -5.52 22.24
CA ASP A 11 -25.18 -5.50 23.37
C ASP A 11 -24.64 -4.60 24.51
N ARG A 12 -23.37 -4.73 24.88
CA ARG A 12 -22.72 -3.86 25.88
C ARG A 12 -22.71 -2.39 25.48
N ILE A 13 -22.44 -2.07 24.22
CA ILE A 13 -22.49 -0.68 23.74
C ILE A 13 -23.90 -0.10 23.93
N VAL A 14 -24.92 -0.88 23.60
CA VAL A 14 -26.34 -0.45 23.73
C VAL A 14 -26.73 -0.31 25.17
N ASP A 15 -26.32 -1.24 26.05
CA ASP A 15 -26.61 -1.21 27.48
C ASP A 15 -25.98 0.00 28.19
N ASP A 16 -24.80 0.45 27.71
CA ASP A 16 -24.10 1.62 28.25
C ASP A 16 -24.63 2.97 27.70
N MET A 17 -25.60 2.96 26.78
CA MET A 17 -26.17 4.17 26.21
C MET A 17 -27.15 4.84 27.21
N ASP A 18 -27.06 6.15 27.31
CA ASP A 18 -28.05 6.95 28.02
C ASP A 18 -29.40 7.04 27.24
N LYS A 19 -30.45 7.55 27.90
CA LYS A 19 -31.77 7.68 27.29
C LYS A 19 -31.80 8.54 26.04
N ALA A 20 -30.94 9.57 25.94
CA ALA A 20 -30.89 10.45 24.78
C ALA A 20 -30.20 9.76 23.59
N GLN A 21 -29.18 8.98 23.87
CA GLN A 21 -28.47 8.17 22.88
C GLN A 21 -29.36 7.06 22.33
N LEU A 22 -30.09 6.35 23.19
CA LEU A 22 -31.07 5.33 22.78
C LEU A 22 -32.16 5.92 21.90
N ALA A 23 -32.76 7.06 22.30
CA ALA A 23 -33.77 7.73 21.51
C ALA A 23 -33.24 8.24 20.15
N ALA A 24 -31.97 8.64 20.09
CA ALA A 24 -31.32 9.02 18.84
C ALA A 24 -31.03 7.80 17.95
N MET A 25 -30.64 6.67 18.53
CA MET A 25 -30.43 5.41 17.82
C MET A 25 -31.76 4.89 17.23
N GLU A 26 -32.85 4.93 17.96
CA GLU A 26 -34.19 4.55 17.48
C GLU A 26 -34.64 5.39 16.25
N LYS A 27 -34.28 6.68 16.23
CA LYS A 27 -34.59 7.57 15.12
C LYS A 27 -33.71 7.34 13.87
N ALA A 28 -32.49 6.85 14.03
CA ALA A 28 -31.52 6.66 12.96
C ALA A 28 -30.71 5.36 13.11
N PRO A 29 -31.35 4.17 13.15
CA PRO A 29 -30.70 2.91 13.49
C PRO A 29 -29.57 2.56 12.50
N LEU A 30 -29.73 2.81 11.20
CA LEU A 30 -28.69 2.55 10.21
C LEU A 30 -27.46 3.45 10.40
N GLY A 31 -27.66 4.69 10.81
CA GLY A 31 -26.57 5.61 11.11
C GLY A 31 -25.74 5.17 12.32
N TYR A 32 -26.40 4.65 13.36
CA TYR A 32 -25.71 4.08 14.54
C TYR A 32 -25.01 2.77 14.20
N ALA A 33 -25.63 1.88 13.43
CA ALA A 33 -24.99 0.65 12.95
C ALA A 33 -23.71 0.94 12.16
N ALA A 34 -23.74 1.96 11.29
CA ALA A 34 -22.55 2.40 10.56
C ALA A 34 -21.44 2.88 11.52
N LYS A 35 -21.76 3.73 12.51
CA LYS A 35 -20.78 4.21 13.50
C LYS A 35 -20.17 3.07 14.33
N ILE A 36 -20.98 2.09 14.73
CA ILE A 36 -20.50 0.91 15.48
C ILE A 36 -19.56 0.10 14.60
N ARG A 37 -19.93 -0.17 13.35
CA ARG A 37 -19.09 -0.86 12.38
C ARG A 37 -17.74 -0.13 12.20
N ASP A 38 -17.78 1.17 11.93
CA ASP A 38 -16.58 1.98 11.68
C ASP A 38 -15.65 1.97 12.90
N LYS A 39 -16.24 2.00 14.12
CA LYS A 39 -15.47 1.87 15.37
C LYS A 39 -14.83 0.50 15.53
N ILE A 40 -15.55 -0.57 15.20
CA ILE A 40 -15.02 -1.94 15.23
C ILE A 40 -13.88 -2.09 14.22
N GLU A 41 -14.04 -1.60 13.00
CA GLU A 41 -13.01 -1.60 11.96
C GLU A 41 -11.74 -0.89 12.45
N THR A 42 -11.87 0.32 13.01
CA THR A 42 -10.74 1.07 13.58
C THR A 42 -10.01 0.30 14.69
N LEU A 43 -10.75 -0.37 15.59
CA LEU A 43 -10.16 -1.16 16.67
C LEU A 43 -9.46 -2.42 16.15
N LEU A 44 -10.03 -3.07 15.13
CA LEU A 44 -9.42 -4.24 14.48
C LEU A 44 -8.12 -3.85 13.76
N GLU A 45 -8.12 -2.75 13.02
CA GLU A 45 -6.92 -2.24 12.33
C GLU A 45 -5.79 -1.95 13.33
N ALA A 46 -6.11 -1.24 14.43
CA ALA A 46 -5.14 -0.98 15.49
C ALA A 46 -4.59 -2.27 16.11
N HIS A 47 -5.45 -3.25 16.38
CA HIS A 47 -5.05 -4.55 16.93
C HIS A 47 -4.19 -5.36 15.95
N TYR A 48 -4.54 -5.39 14.68
CA TYR A 48 -3.75 -6.09 13.66
C TYR A 48 -2.37 -5.47 13.51
N ARG A 49 -2.28 -4.14 13.56
CA ARG A 49 -1.02 -3.43 13.50
C ARG A 49 -0.12 -3.75 14.70
N GLU A 50 -0.65 -3.61 15.92
CA GLU A 50 0.08 -3.93 17.16
C GLU A 50 0.56 -5.41 17.15
N THR A 51 -0.32 -6.32 16.74
CA THR A 51 0.01 -7.75 16.65
C THR A 51 1.11 -8.01 15.62
N PHE A 52 1.03 -7.38 14.46
CA PHE A 52 2.03 -7.51 13.40
C PHE A 52 3.39 -6.96 13.84
N ASP A 53 3.42 -5.77 14.44
CA ASP A 53 4.66 -5.16 14.94
C ASP A 53 5.31 -6.05 15.99
N LYS A 54 4.54 -6.59 16.95
CA LYS A 54 5.02 -7.54 17.93
C LYS A 54 5.55 -8.86 17.33
N TRP A 55 4.92 -9.35 16.27
CA TRP A 55 5.38 -10.55 15.58
C TRP A 55 6.67 -10.31 14.78
N LEU A 56 6.86 -9.13 14.22
CA LEU A 56 8.12 -8.73 13.60
C LEU A 56 9.24 -8.62 14.64
N GLU A 57 9.00 -7.95 15.77
CA GLU A 57 9.97 -7.80 16.87
C GLU A 57 10.38 -9.15 17.48
N THR A 58 9.46 -10.11 17.54
CA THR A 58 9.70 -11.45 18.09
C THR A 58 10.08 -12.49 17.04
N GLU A 59 10.40 -12.07 15.81
CA GLU A 59 10.77 -12.93 14.68
C GLU A 59 9.76 -14.06 14.37
N ARG A 60 8.50 -13.88 14.76
CA ARG A 60 7.42 -14.81 14.44
C ARG A 60 6.94 -14.69 12.99
N VAL A 61 7.16 -13.55 12.39
CA VAL A 61 6.93 -13.29 10.96
C VAL A 61 8.29 -13.07 10.31
N VAL A 62 8.59 -13.91 9.33
CA VAL A 62 9.80 -13.77 8.51
C VAL A 62 9.41 -13.19 7.17
N CYS A 63 10.07 -12.12 6.77
CA CYS A 63 9.89 -11.56 5.44
C CYS A 63 10.60 -12.44 4.42
N MET A 64 9.84 -13.11 3.57
CA MET A 64 10.35 -13.90 2.44
C MET A 64 9.95 -13.23 1.13
N PRO A 65 10.78 -12.35 0.56
CA PRO A 65 10.46 -11.65 -0.67
C PRO A 65 10.60 -12.58 -1.88
N SER A 66 9.71 -13.55 -1.98
CA SER A 66 9.63 -14.44 -3.13
C SER A 66 8.32 -14.20 -3.87
N PHE A 67 8.41 -13.62 -5.05
CA PHE A 67 7.30 -13.50 -5.97
C PHE A 67 7.77 -13.89 -7.36
N ARG A 68 7.08 -14.82 -7.99
CA ARG A 68 7.37 -15.21 -9.35
C ARG A 68 6.48 -14.40 -10.30
N LEU A 69 7.09 -13.47 -11.01
CA LEU A 69 6.42 -12.76 -12.09
C LEU A 69 5.98 -13.75 -13.18
N PRO A 70 4.79 -13.59 -13.77
CA PRO A 70 4.30 -14.45 -14.84
C PRO A 70 5.20 -14.37 -16.08
N HIS A 71 5.23 -15.43 -16.90
CA HIS A 71 5.99 -15.41 -18.15
C HIS A 71 5.42 -14.44 -19.19
N ALA A 72 4.11 -14.22 -19.15
CA ALA A 72 3.41 -13.28 -20.02
C ALA A 72 2.26 -12.62 -19.22
N ILE A 73 1.95 -11.40 -19.57
CA ILE A 73 0.76 -10.70 -19.09
C ILE A 73 -0.20 -10.49 -20.26
N HIS A 74 -1.48 -10.38 -19.93
CA HIS A 74 -2.55 -10.10 -20.90
C HIS A 74 -3.30 -8.85 -20.43
N PRO A 75 -2.79 -7.66 -20.77
CA PRO A 75 -3.45 -6.41 -20.39
C PRO A 75 -4.89 -6.38 -20.93
N THR A 76 -5.82 -5.98 -20.08
CA THR A 76 -7.24 -5.90 -20.42
C THR A 76 -7.66 -4.52 -20.93
N THR A 77 -6.80 -3.54 -20.71
CA THR A 77 -6.98 -2.15 -21.10
C THR A 77 -6.03 -1.76 -22.22
N HIS A 78 -6.08 -0.50 -22.63
CA HIS A 78 -5.12 0.04 -23.59
C HIS A 78 -3.68 -0.22 -23.13
N THR A 79 -2.84 -0.68 -24.05
CA THR A 79 -1.43 -0.97 -23.76
C THR A 79 -0.55 0.16 -24.26
N ASP A 80 0.27 0.70 -23.36
CA ASP A 80 1.32 1.62 -23.74
C ASP A 80 2.67 0.90 -23.79
N ILE A 81 3.46 1.24 -24.80
CA ILE A 81 4.82 0.70 -24.99
C ILE A 81 5.81 1.76 -24.52
N TYR A 82 6.44 1.49 -23.39
CA TYR A 82 7.53 2.31 -22.88
C TYR A 82 8.86 1.55 -22.98
N ALA A 83 9.94 2.30 -23.08
CA ALA A 83 11.27 1.72 -23.03
C ALA A 83 11.48 0.94 -21.73
N ARG A 84 12.25 -0.14 -21.78
CA ARG A 84 12.65 -0.95 -20.61
C ARG A 84 11.50 -1.58 -19.82
N SER A 85 10.30 -1.68 -20.37
CA SER A 85 9.26 -2.49 -19.75
C SER A 85 9.67 -3.97 -19.72
N LEU A 86 9.28 -4.68 -18.66
CA LEU A 86 9.58 -6.10 -18.51
C LEU A 86 8.85 -6.94 -19.56
N TYR A 87 7.66 -6.54 -19.93
CA TYR A 87 6.84 -7.18 -20.96
C TYR A 87 6.77 -6.33 -22.21
N THR A 88 6.46 -6.94 -23.35
CA THR A 88 6.33 -6.26 -24.64
C THR A 88 5.25 -5.18 -24.64
N ALA A 89 4.24 -5.33 -23.78
CA ALA A 89 3.20 -4.35 -23.52
C ALA A 89 2.81 -4.40 -22.05
N GLU A 90 2.67 -3.25 -21.42
CA GLU A 90 2.21 -3.12 -20.04
C GLU A 90 0.75 -2.65 -20.02
N ASP A 91 0.06 -2.84 -18.90
CA ASP A 91 -1.28 -2.31 -18.70
C ASP A 91 -1.25 -0.78 -18.76
N GLY A 92 -2.01 -0.19 -19.67
CA GLY A 92 -2.03 1.24 -19.95
C GLY A 92 -2.99 2.06 -19.06
N ASP A 93 -3.69 1.42 -18.11
CA ASP A 93 -4.54 2.12 -17.14
C ASP A 93 -3.70 2.79 -16.05
N MET A 94 -2.88 3.74 -16.48
CA MET A 94 -1.96 4.50 -15.62
C MET A 94 -2.40 5.95 -15.54
N ASN A 95 -2.38 6.49 -14.32
CA ASN A 95 -2.62 7.91 -14.13
C ASN A 95 -1.42 8.76 -14.61
N LYS A 96 -1.61 10.07 -14.75
CA LYS A 96 -0.57 10.99 -15.25
C LYS A 96 0.72 10.98 -14.42
N LEU A 97 0.60 10.77 -13.11
CA LEU A 97 1.75 10.73 -12.20
C LEU A 97 2.59 9.46 -12.43
N GLU A 98 1.93 8.32 -12.58
CA GLU A 98 2.58 7.05 -12.92
C GLU A 98 3.27 7.13 -14.28
N GLN A 99 2.58 7.64 -15.30
CA GLN A 99 3.17 7.83 -16.63
C GLN A 99 4.41 8.74 -16.60
N LYS A 100 4.32 9.87 -15.89
CA LYS A 100 5.46 10.78 -15.72
C LYS A 100 6.63 10.09 -15.04
N LEU A 101 6.36 9.34 -13.96
CA LEU A 101 7.41 8.61 -13.24
C LEU A 101 8.09 7.57 -14.15
N ILE A 102 7.34 6.83 -14.96
CA ILE A 102 7.89 5.84 -15.89
C ILE A 102 8.79 6.50 -16.93
N VAL A 103 8.38 7.63 -17.50
CA VAL A 103 9.21 8.38 -18.45
C VAL A 103 10.55 8.78 -17.82
N GLU A 104 10.54 9.33 -16.61
CA GLU A 104 11.78 9.68 -15.88
C GLU A 104 12.67 8.45 -15.62
N LEU A 105 12.06 7.35 -15.15
CA LEU A 105 12.79 6.10 -14.86
C LEU A 105 13.42 5.46 -16.11
N THR A 106 12.71 5.49 -17.23
CA THR A 106 13.22 4.89 -18.49
C THR A 106 14.41 5.65 -19.08
N ALA A 107 14.59 6.92 -18.71
CA ALA A 107 15.75 7.73 -19.07
C ALA A 107 17.02 7.34 -18.25
N LEU A 108 16.87 6.67 -17.11
CA LEU A 108 17.99 6.31 -16.25
C LEU A 108 18.76 5.10 -16.80
N PRO A 109 20.09 5.17 -17.02
CA PRO A 109 20.86 4.08 -17.59
C PRO A 109 20.93 2.84 -16.70
N ASN A 110 20.83 3.01 -15.38
CA ASN A 110 20.91 1.94 -14.39
C ASN A 110 19.57 1.22 -14.16
N VAL A 111 18.45 1.66 -14.72
CA VAL A 111 17.20 0.91 -14.72
C VAL A 111 17.28 -0.21 -15.76
N ARG A 112 17.19 -1.45 -15.30
CA ARG A 112 17.21 -2.64 -16.15
C ARG A 112 15.86 -2.90 -16.79
N TRP A 113 14.79 -2.91 -15.95
CA TRP A 113 13.41 -3.04 -16.38
C TRP A 113 12.45 -2.46 -15.32
N TRP A 114 11.25 -2.17 -15.73
CA TRP A 114 10.12 -1.85 -14.87
C TRP A 114 8.88 -2.65 -15.26
N HIS A 115 7.93 -2.78 -14.35
CA HIS A 115 6.66 -3.49 -14.57
C HIS A 115 5.54 -2.80 -13.79
N ARG A 116 4.39 -2.62 -14.45
CA ARG A 116 3.14 -2.19 -13.83
C ARG A 116 2.56 -3.31 -12.99
N ASN A 117 2.54 -3.12 -11.70
CA ASN A 117 2.02 -4.10 -10.76
C ASN A 117 0.51 -3.93 -10.60
N ILE A 118 -0.29 -4.89 -11.06
CA ILE A 118 -1.74 -4.79 -11.04
C ILE A 118 -2.28 -5.28 -9.70
N ALA A 119 -3.07 -4.45 -9.04
CA ALA A 119 -3.72 -4.80 -7.78
C ALA A 119 -4.53 -6.10 -7.88
N ARG A 120 -4.46 -6.93 -6.85
CA ARG A 120 -5.09 -8.26 -6.73
C ARG A 120 -4.56 -9.36 -7.66
N GLN A 121 -3.68 -9.05 -8.61
CA GLN A 121 -3.08 -10.02 -9.53
C GLN A 121 -1.56 -10.08 -9.39
N GLY A 122 -0.91 -8.95 -9.12
CA GLY A 122 0.53 -8.81 -9.02
C GLY A 122 1.09 -9.07 -7.62
N PHE A 123 2.31 -8.61 -7.43
CA PHE A 123 3.03 -8.67 -6.16
C PHE A 123 2.31 -7.87 -5.08
N ALA A 124 2.22 -8.43 -3.90
CA ALA A 124 1.65 -7.77 -2.72
C ALA A 124 2.60 -7.84 -1.52
N ILE A 125 2.68 -6.76 -0.78
CA ILE A 125 3.25 -6.74 0.56
C ILE A 125 2.12 -7.09 1.53
N ASN A 126 2.21 -8.24 2.19
CA ASN A 126 1.22 -8.71 3.14
C ASN A 126 1.71 -8.47 4.56
N GLY A 127 0.92 -7.79 5.35
CA GLY A 127 1.17 -7.52 6.76
C GLY A 127 -0.14 -7.21 7.47
N PHE A 128 -0.18 -6.16 8.28
CA PHE A 128 -1.41 -5.70 8.92
C PHE A 128 -2.44 -5.16 7.92
N ILE A 129 -1.98 -4.72 6.74
CA ILE A 129 -2.79 -4.49 5.54
C ILE A 129 -2.23 -5.30 4.38
N LYS A 130 -2.99 -5.44 3.31
CA LYS A 130 -2.54 -6.00 2.05
C LYS A 130 -2.33 -4.88 1.04
N HIS A 131 -1.07 -4.63 0.69
CA HIS A 131 -0.69 -3.53 -0.17
C HIS A 131 -0.08 -4.01 -1.48
N TYR A 132 -0.54 -3.45 -2.60
CA TYR A 132 -0.03 -3.69 -3.94
C TYR A 132 0.65 -2.41 -4.43
N PRO A 133 1.98 -2.32 -4.38
CA PRO A 133 2.69 -1.17 -4.96
C PRO A 133 2.41 -1.02 -6.45
N ASP A 134 2.36 0.19 -6.99
CA ASP A 134 1.97 0.43 -8.38
C ASP A 134 3.02 -0.07 -9.39
N ILE A 135 4.30 0.08 -9.08
CA ILE A 135 5.39 -0.16 -10.02
C ILE A 135 6.50 -0.97 -9.36
N LEU A 136 6.98 -2.00 -10.05
CA LEU A 136 8.19 -2.74 -9.72
C LEU A 136 9.31 -2.29 -10.65
N ILE A 137 10.50 -2.01 -10.10
CA ILE A 137 11.64 -1.51 -10.84
C ILE A 137 12.87 -2.34 -10.49
N MET A 138 13.57 -2.86 -11.48
CA MET A 138 14.84 -3.56 -11.30
C MET A 138 15.98 -2.69 -11.81
N THR A 139 16.99 -2.53 -10.98
CA THR A 139 18.22 -1.84 -11.38
C THR A 139 19.23 -2.81 -11.99
N GLN A 140 20.24 -2.27 -12.68
CA GLN A 140 21.37 -3.06 -13.19
C GLN A 140 22.20 -3.69 -12.06
N SER A 141 22.25 -3.04 -10.90
CA SER A 141 22.89 -3.55 -9.68
C SER A 141 22.11 -4.67 -8.98
N GLY A 142 20.92 -5.05 -9.49
CA GLY A 142 20.07 -6.10 -8.92
C GLY A 142 19.20 -5.64 -7.75
N LYS A 143 18.97 -4.33 -7.57
CA LYS A 143 18.01 -3.82 -6.59
C LYS A 143 16.61 -3.89 -7.16
N LEU A 144 15.68 -4.48 -6.42
CA LEU A 144 14.25 -4.45 -6.71
C LEU A 144 13.59 -3.36 -5.86
N ILE A 145 12.94 -2.43 -6.53
CA ILE A 145 12.29 -1.29 -5.91
C ILE A 145 10.79 -1.41 -6.15
N CYS A 146 10.01 -1.36 -5.08
CA CYS A 146 8.56 -1.22 -5.12
C CYS A 146 8.23 0.27 -4.95
N ALA A 147 7.56 0.86 -5.91
CA ALA A 147 7.12 2.25 -5.86
C ALA A 147 5.59 2.33 -5.86
N GLU A 148 5.06 3.13 -4.96
CA GLU A 148 3.65 3.53 -4.90
C GLU A 148 3.57 5.01 -5.21
N THR A 149 2.74 5.42 -6.15
CA THR A 149 2.53 6.83 -6.48
C THR A 149 1.28 7.36 -5.80
N LYS A 150 1.33 8.57 -5.28
CA LYS A 150 0.17 9.21 -4.63
C LYS A 150 0.00 10.65 -5.07
N GLY A 151 -1.23 11.01 -5.41
CA GLY A 151 -1.61 12.40 -5.61
C GLY A 151 -1.55 13.19 -4.30
N GLU A 152 -1.30 14.50 -4.39
CA GLU A 152 -1.11 15.40 -3.23
C GLU A 152 -2.31 15.38 -2.25
N HIS A 153 -3.52 15.16 -2.73
CA HIS A 153 -4.74 15.10 -1.94
C HIS A 153 -4.89 13.79 -1.13
N LEU A 154 -4.02 12.79 -1.35
CA LEU A 154 -4.04 11.49 -0.70
C LEU A 154 -3.04 11.35 0.46
N LYS A 155 -2.67 12.46 1.08
CA LYS A 155 -1.84 12.50 2.29
C LYS A 155 -2.68 12.16 3.54
N ASN A 156 -3.22 10.96 3.58
CA ASN A 156 -4.16 10.45 4.58
C ASN A 156 -3.58 9.26 5.37
N ASP A 157 -4.40 8.67 6.23
CA ASP A 157 -3.98 7.54 7.07
C ASP A 157 -3.70 6.27 6.25
N ASP A 158 -4.46 5.99 5.18
CA ASP A 158 -4.17 4.89 4.24
C ASP A 158 -2.75 4.99 3.69
N SER A 159 -2.33 6.19 3.28
CA SER A 159 -0.98 6.42 2.79
C SER A 159 0.08 6.22 3.89
N ARG A 160 -0.19 6.66 5.13
CA ARG A 160 0.71 6.42 6.27
C ARG A 160 0.89 4.94 6.59
N GLU A 161 -0.18 4.18 6.53
CA GLU A 161 -0.15 2.73 6.76
C GLU A 161 0.63 1.99 5.67
N LYS A 162 0.43 2.34 4.41
CA LYS A 162 1.20 1.78 3.29
C LYS A 162 2.69 2.11 3.40
N ILE A 163 3.05 3.34 3.81
CA ILE A 163 4.43 3.71 4.08
C ILE A 163 5.00 2.85 5.20
N ALA A 164 4.30 2.74 6.32
CA ALA A 164 4.76 1.96 7.48
C ALA A 164 4.99 0.50 7.11
N LEU A 165 4.03 -0.15 6.43
CA LEU A 165 4.17 -1.52 5.97
C LEU A 165 5.31 -1.69 4.96
N GLY A 166 5.40 -0.80 3.96
CA GLY A 166 6.45 -0.86 2.95
C GLY A 166 7.85 -0.68 3.53
N GLN A 167 8.02 0.20 4.51
CA GLN A 167 9.28 0.38 5.24
C GLN A 167 9.63 -0.84 6.10
N ALA A 168 8.66 -1.38 6.84
CA ALA A 168 8.85 -2.62 7.60
C ALA A 168 9.28 -3.77 6.67
N TRP A 169 8.59 -3.95 5.54
CA TRP A 169 8.98 -4.93 4.54
C TRP A 169 10.40 -4.68 4.01
N SER A 170 10.71 -3.47 3.59
CA SER A 170 12.02 -3.13 3.01
C SER A 170 13.18 -3.37 3.99
N SER A 171 12.97 -3.14 5.29
CA SER A 171 14.00 -3.37 6.32
C SER A 171 14.23 -4.86 6.61
N HIS A 172 13.22 -5.72 6.42
CA HIS A 172 13.30 -7.16 6.70
C HIS A 172 13.53 -8.02 5.45
N ALA A 173 13.21 -7.50 4.25
CA ALA A 173 13.33 -8.23 2.98
C ALA A 173 14.79 -8.42 2.50
N GLY A 174 15.73 -7.71 3.09
CA GLY A 174 17.15 -7.76 2.74
C GLY A 174 17.61 -6.58 1.88
N SER A 175 18.94 -6.45 1.76
CA SER A 175 19.58 -5.28 1.15
C SER A 175 19.28 -5.06 -0.34
N GLN A 176 18.67 -6.05 -0.99
CA GLN A 176 18.30 -5.96 -2.42
C GLN A 176 16.94 -5.30 -2.65
N PHE A 177 16.11 -5.17 -1.62
CA PHE A 177 14.73 -4.72 -1.73
C PHE A 177 14.55 -3.31 -1.16
N ARG A 178 13.74 -2.51 -1.82
CA ARG A 178 13.39 -1.14 -1.40
C ARG A 178 11.92 -0.88 -1.63
N TYR A 179 11.36 -0.01 -0.81
CA TYR A 179 10.01 0.50 -0.95
C TYR A 179 10.01 2.02 -0.86
N TYR A 180 9.29 2.67 -1.74
CA TYR A 180 9.08 4.12 -1.71
C TYR A 180 7.64 4.48 -2.05
N MET A 181 7.06 5.36 -1.24
CA MET A 181 5.87 6.11 -1.64
C MET A 181 6.31 7.44 -2.25
N VAL A 182 5.81 7.74 -3.44
CA VAL A 182 6.26 8.85 -4.29
C VAL A 182 5.13 9.85 -4.50
N PHE A 183 5.32 11.07 -4.01
CA PHE A 183 4.45 12.21 -4.30
C PHE A 183 5.04 13.06 -5.43
N GLN A 184 4.20 13.85 -6.11
CA GLN A 184 4.68 14.68 -7.20
C GLN A 184 5.57 15.83 -6.70
N GLU A 185 5.13 16.52 -5.65
CA GLU A 185 5.76 17.75 -5.12
C GLU A 185 6.64 17.45 -3.90
N GLU A 186 7.56 18.39 -3.60
CA GLU A 186 8.44 18.30 -2.42
C GLU A 186 7.80 18.86 -1.15
N ASN A 187 6.76 19.67 -1.28
CA ASN A 187 6.16 20.37 -0.16
C ASN A 187 5.23 19.47 0.66
N ASP A 188 5.37 19.54 1.98
CA ASP A 188 4.49 18.84 2.94
C ASP A 188 4.35 17.33 2.67
N ILE A 189 5.46 16.66 2.38
CA ILE A 189 5.48 15.22 2.13
C ILE A 189 5.29 14.46 3.44
N LEU A 190 4.53 13.35 3.40
CA LEU A 190 4.39 12.45 4.54
C LEU A 190 5.75 11.90 4.97
N LYS A 191 5.94 11.79 6.29
CA LYS A 191 7.17 11.18 6.84
C LYS A 191 7.36 9.77 6.26
N GLY A 192 8.52 9.52 5.66
CA GLY A 192 8.86 8.25 5.05
C GLY A 192 8.50 8.12 3.56
N ALA A 193 7.84 9.11 2.99
CA ALA A 193 7.67 9.25 1.55
C ALA A 193 8.74 10.16 0.94
N VAL A 194 8.79 10.20 -0.39
CA VAL A 194 9.74 11.04 -1.14
C VAL A 194 9.02 11.79 -2.27
N SER A 195 9.59 12.91 -2.73
CA SER A 195 9.14 13.54 -3.97
C SER A 195 9.59 12.73 -5.19
N MET A 196 8.90 12.92 -6.32
CA MET A 196 9.30 12.29 -7.58
C MET A 196 10.74 12.63 -7.94
N ARG A 197 11.14 13.87 -7.84
CA ARG A 197 12.52 14.30 -8.10
C ARG A 197 13.52 13.54 -7.21
N ARG A 198 13.25 13.50 -5.90
CA ARG A 198 14.12 12.79 -4.95
C ARG A 198 14.17 11.30 -5.21
N PHE A 199 13.05 10.71 -5.60
CA PHE A 199 12.98 9.30 -5.96
C PHE A 199 13.85 8.97 -7.19
N VAL A 200 13.76 9.78 -8.24
CA VAL A 200 14.58 9.62 -9.45
C VAL A 200 16.08 9.72 -9.11
N GLU A 201 16.48 10.70 -8.29
CA GLU A 201 17.86 10.83 -7.79
C GLU A 201 18.33 9.57 -7.02
N ILE A 202 17.48 9.03 -6.14
CA ILE A 202 17.77 7.81 -5.39
C ILE A 202 17.95 6.63 -6.35
N VAL A 203 17.03 6.43 -7.29
CA VAL A 203 17.12 5.33 -8.26
C VAL A 203 18.37 5.47 -9.12
N ALA A 204 18.72 6.68 -9.55
CA ALA A 204 19.92 6.96 -10.35
C ALA A 204 21.23 6.60 -9.60
N ALA A 205 21.23 6.64 -8.27
CA ALA A 205 22.39 6.34 -7.43
C ALA A 205 22.50 4.85 -7.03
N LEU A 206 21.51 4.01 -7.32
CA LEU A 206 21.47 2.58 -7.01
C LEU A 206 22.01 1.72 -8.15
#